data_ba885eaf4790cefffffbf4408df4b6a4
#
_entry.id   ba885eaf4790cefffffbf4408df4b6a4
#
_cell.length_a   1.000
_cell.length_b   1.000
_cell.length_c   1.000
_cell.angle_alpha   90.00
_cell.angle_beta   90.00
_cell.angle_gamma   90.00
#
_symmetry.space_group_name_H-M   'P 1'
#
loop_
_entity.id
_entity.type
_entity.pdbx_description
1 polymer ?
#
loop_
_entity_poly.entity_id
_entity_poly.type
_entity_poly.pdbx_seq_one_letter_code
_entity_poly.pdbx_strand_id
1 'polypeptide(L)'
;MFVRRSLAVLATTLTFAGSANAAPAIWKVSDADSSVWLFGSIHMLPDGMEWRTEIFDNLLDEADRIYFETDLGAAAQTRILALTMERGFARDGVLLNHRIDAKLMSKVRAAAETYAVPVPTLLAMQPWMAASTISVAALTAAGYDPTKGVETTLVSEIPAERQGFLETAEQQIEAIAGGSEADQIQMLMVTLAETDGLAEMVDTMVAGWLEGTPDVVADIFLADLGAYGEAFVDRLITQRNENWVEQIVTMLETDEEAFLVVGAGHLVGPDSVVTLLENKGFSSERVQ
;
A
#
# COMPACT_ATOMS: atom_id res chain seq x y z
N MET A 1 -23.86 -73.76 -1.63
CA MET A 1 -22.99 -72.81 -2.38
C MET A 1 -23.63 -71.45 -2.22
N PHE A 2 -23.21 -70.68 -1.18
CA PHE A 2 -23.79 -69.40 -0.84
C PHE A 2 -22.85 -68.28 -1.41
N VAL A 3 -23.39 -67.52 -2.37
CA VAL A 3 -22.69 -66.34 -2.95
C VAL A 3 -23.01 -65.12 -2.08
N ARG A 4 -22.02 -64.63 -1.34
CA ARG A 4 -22.08 -63.33 -0.63
C ARG A 4 -21.85 -62.20 -1.64
N ARG A 5 -22.87 -61.36 -1.84
CA ARG A 5 -22.75 -60.08 -2.55
C ARG A 5 -22.29 -59.02 -1.54
N SER A 6 -21.08 -58.52 -1.69
CA SER A 6 -20.62 -57.35 -0.96
C SER A 6 -21.12 -56.09 -1.65
N LEU A 7 -21.96 -55.29 -0.97
CA LEU A 7 -22.29 -53.92 -1.37
C LEU A 7 -21.13 -53.02 -0.97
N ALA A 8 -20.44 -52.44 -1.94
CA ALA A 8 -19.52 -51.34 -1.72
C ALA A 8 -20.34 -50.03 -1.67
N VAL A 9 -20.39 -49.42 -0.49
CA VAL A 9 -20.95 -48.07 -0.31
C VAL A 9 -19.89 -47.06 -0.75
N LEU A 10 -20.12 -46.41 -1.89
CA LEU A 10 -19.29 -45.29 -2.38
C LEU A 10 -19.70 -44.04 -1.61
N ALA A 11 -18.93 -43.66 -0.61
CA ALA A 11 -19.08 -42.36 0.08
C ALA A 11 -18.54 -41.23 -0.83
N THR A 12 -19.45 -40.54 -1.50
CA THR A 12 -19.13 -39.33 -2.26
C THR A 12 -18.97 -38.17 -1.26
N THR A 13 -17.75 -37.80 -0.94
CA THR A 13 -17.46 -36.56 -0.24
C THR A 13 -17.74 -35.40 -1.20
N LEU A 14 -18.87 -34.73 -1.04
CA LEU A 14 -19.09 -33.41 -1.64
C LEU A 14 -18.14 -32.42 -0.93
N THR A 15 -17.04 -32.10 -1.59
CA THR A 15 -16.30 -30.88 -1.26
C THR A 15 -17.16 -29.70 -1.72
N PHE A 16 -17.77 -29.00 -0.75
CA PHE A 16 -18.30 -27.66 -1.00
C PHE A 16 -17.07 -26.78 -1.27
N ALA A 17 -16.76 -26.55 -2.54
CA ALA A 17 -16.01 -25.39 -2.93
C ALA A 17 -16.95 -24.21 -2.65
N GLY A 18 -16.80 -23.58 -1.49
CA GLY A 18 -17.40 -22.28 -1.23
C GLY A 18 -16.96 -21.37 -2.36
N SER A 19 -17.89 -20.72 -3.03
CA SER A 19 -17.57 -19.61 -3.92
C SER A 19 -16.87 -18.58 -3.04
N ALA A 20 -15.55 -18.44 -3.16
CA ALA A 20 -14.86 -17.31 -2.60
C ALA A 20 -15.52 -16.09 -3.25
N ASN A 21 -16.26 -15.30 -2.48
CA ASN A 21 -16.70 -13.99 -2.96
C ASN A 21 -15.43 -13.19 -3.26
N ALA A 22 -15.40 -12.59 -4.43
CA ALA A 22 -14.33 -11.68 -4.80
C ALA A 22 -14.26 -10.55 -3.76
N ALA A 23 -13.15 -10.46 -3.04
CA ALA A 23 -12.94 -9.49 -1.96
C ALA A 23 -11.44 -9.30 -1.70
N PRO A 24 -11.02 -8.12 -1.24
CA PRO A 24 -9.62 -7.87 -0.92
C PRO A 24 -9.06 -8.84 0.12
N ALA A 25 -7.85 -9.30 -0.10
CA ALA A 25 -7.24 -10.35 0.71
C ALA A 25 -6.99 -9.92 2.15
N ILE A 26 -7.28 -10.81 3.11
CA ILE A 26 -6.91 -10.70 4.52
C ILE A 26 -6.07 -11.93 4.88
N TRP A 27 -4.94 -11.70 5.51
CA TRP A 27 -4.10 -12.76 6.06
C TRP A 27 -4.20 -12.75 7.58
N LYS A 28 -4.35 -13.94 8.16
CA LYS A 28 -4.16 -14.19 9.58
C LYS A 28 -2.75 -14.72 9.77
N VAL A 29 -1.99 -14.10 10.65
CA VAL A 29 -0.68 -14.59 11.08
C VAL A 29 -0.76 -14.96 12.55
N SER A 30 -0.24 -16.13 12.93
CA SER A 30 -0.40 -16.67 14.28
C SER A 30 0.84 -17.40 14.76
N ASP A 31 1.00 -17.42 16.07
CA ASP A 31 1.85 -18.36 16.80
C ASP A 31 1.02 -19.47 17.46
N ALA A 32 1.37 -19.90 18.69
CA ALA A 32 0.70 -21.01 19.37
C ALA A 32 -0.64 -20.62 19.99
N ASP A 33 -0.82 -19.37 20.43
CA ASP A 33 -1.94 -18.91 21.26
C ASP A 33 -2.44 -17.51 20.90
N SER A 34 -1.79 -16.78 19.98
CA SER A 34 -2.22 -15.45 19.52
C SER A 34 -2.30 -15.32 18.00
N SER A 35 -2.94 -14.24 17.53
CA SER A 35 -3.10 -13.96 16.11
C SER A 35 -3.21 -12.47 15.83
N VAL A 36 -2.67 -12.05 14.67
CA VAL A 36 -2.90 -10.72 14.09
C VAL A 36 -3.45 -10.88 12.68
N TRP A 37 -4.18 -9.88 12.20
CA TRP A 37 -4.73 -9.84 10.85
C TRP A 37 -4.10 -8.72 10.03
N LEU A 38 -3.75 -9.02 8.79
CA LEU A 38 -3.12 -8.10 7.85
C LEU A 38 -4.05 -7.86 6.67
N PHE A 39 -4.43 -6.63 6.43
CA PHE A 39 -5.26 -6.20 5.32
C PHE A 39 -4.50 -5.23 4.42
N GLY A 40 -4.43 -5.55 3.12
CA GLY A 40 -3.81 -4.70 2.13
C GLY A 40 -4.75 -3.60 1.67
N SER A 41 -4.36 -2.35 1.84
CA SER A 41 -5.15 -1.16 1.50
C SER A 41 -4.72 -0.52 0.18
N ILE A 42 -5.60 0.32 -0.36
CA ILE A 42 -5.33 1.21 -1.49
C ILE A 42 -5.61 2.65 -1.03
N HIS A 43 -4.61 3.55 -1.20
CA HIS A 43 -4.64 4.91 -0.67
C HIS A 43 -5.55 5.87 -1.43
N MET A 44 -5.88 5.57 -2.69
CA MET A 44 -6.76 6.37 -3.53
C MET A 44 -7.72 5.45 -4.27
N LEU A 45 -9.02 5.68 -4.15
CA LEU A 45 -10.05 4.87 -4.80
C LEU A 45 -11.05 5.76 -5.54
N PRO A 46 -11.70 5.28 -6.61
CA PRO A 46 -12.86 5.92 -7.20
C PRO A 46 -14.01 6.02 -6.19
N ASP A 47 -14.88 7.03 -6.38
CA ASP A 47 -16.08 7.16 -5.55
C ASP A 47 -17.02 5.96 -5.71
N GLY A 48 -17.65 5.54 -4.60
CA GLY A 48 -18.64 4.46 -4.61
C GLY A 48 -18.08 3.05 -4.75
N MET A 49 -16.77 2.84 -4.58
CA MET A 49 -16.17 1.51 -4.64
C MET A 49 -16.47 0.72 -3.35
N GLU A 50 -17.13 -0.42 -3.51
CA GLU A 50 -17.48 -1.33 -2.42
C GLU A 50 -16.37 -2.37 -2.26
N TRP A 51 -15.60 -2.27 -1.19
CA TRP A 51 -14.47 -3.17 -0.87
C TRP A 51 -14.63 -3.87 0.49
N ARG A 52 -15.53 -3.37 1.36
CA ARG A 52 -15.76 -3.94 2.69
C ARG A 52 -16.60 -5.20 2.60
N THR A 53 -16.33 -6.14 3.48
CA THR A 53 -17.07 -7.39 3.62
C THR A 53 -17.49 -7.59 5.07
N GLU A 54 -18.43 -8.50 5.31
CA GLU A 54 -18.82 -8.87 6.68
C GLU A 54 -17.63 -9.48 7.45
N ILE A 55 -16.73 -10.22 6.78
CA ILE A 55 -15.52 -10.77 7.42
C ILE A 55 -14.61 -9.63 7.87
N PHE A 56 -14.35 -8.66 6.99
CA PHE A 56 -13.55 -7.49 7.32
C PHE A 56 -14.12 -6.73 8.52
N ASP A 57 -15.43 -6.44 8.50
CA ASP A 57 -16.09 -5.67 9.55
C ASP A 57 -16.05 -6.39 10.90
N ASN A 58 -16.28 -7.72 10.91
CA ASN A 58 -16.19 -8.53 12.13
C ASN A 58 -14.77 -8.52 12.71
N LEU A 59 -13.74 -8.72 11.89
CA LEU A 59 -12.35 -8.70 12.34
C LEU A 59 -11.94 -7.31 12.86
N LEU A 60 -12.40 -6.24 12.21
CA LEU A 60 -12.17 -4.87 12.64
C LEU A 60 -12.81 -4.59 14.02
N ASP A 61 -14.03 -5.10 14.25
CA ASP A 61 -14.77 -4.91 15.50
C ASP A 61 -14.15 -5.73 16.65
N GLU A 62 -13.70 -6.96 16.37
CA GLU A 62 -13.13 -7.88 17.34
C GLU A 62 -11.71 -7.50 17.79
N ALA A 63 -10.91 -6.87 16.92
CA ALA A 63 -9.52 -6.49 17.23
C ALA A 63 -9.45 -5.51 18.44
N ASP A 64 -8.48 -5.71 19.31
CA ASP A 64 -8.19 -4.79 20.40
C ASP A 64 -7.73 -3.43 19.89
N ARG A 65 -6.89 -3.45 18.85
CA ARG A 65 -6.31 -2.26 18.22
C ARG A 65 -6.19 -2.41 16.71
N ILE A 66 -6.42 -1.30 16.01
CA ILE A 66 -6.26 -1.19 14.56
C ILE A 66 -5.01 -0.36 14.28
N TYR A 67 -4.05 -0.98 13.58
CA TYR A 67 -2.79 -0.34 13.22
C TYR A 67 -2.82 0.16 11.80
N PHE A 68 -2.41 1.41 11.61
CA PHE A 68 -2.14 2.01 10.31
C PHE A 68 -0.64 2.20 10.12
N GLU A 69 -0.20 2.47 8.89
CA GLU A 69 1.20 2.81 8.62
C GLU A 69 1.62 4.01 9.47
N THR A 70 0.87 5.11 9.41
CA THR A 70 1.15 6.34 10.17
C THR A 70 -0.13 6.97 10.70
N ASP A 71 0.01 7.87 11.67
CA ASP A 71 -1.09 8.66 12.21
C ASP A 71 -1.65 9.63 11.15
N LEU A 72 -2.94 9.52 10.86
CA LEU A 72 -3.67 10.40 9.96
C LEU A 72 -4.58 11.40 10.71
N GLY A 73 -4.50 11.47 12.02
CA GLY A 73 -5.20 12.46 12.84
C GLY A 73 -4.75 13.90 12.53
N ALA A 74 -5.55 14.88 12.94
CA ALA A 74 -5.34 16.29 12.56
C ALA A 74 -3.95 16.86 12.96
N ALA A 75 -3.42 16.43 14.13
CA ALA A 75 -2.10 16.86 14.58
C ALA A 75 -0.98 16.28 13.70
N ALA A 76 -1.07 14.98 13.36
CA ALA A 76 -0.11 14.31 12.51
C ALA A 76 -0.17 14.82 11.07
N GLN A 77 -1.36 15.06 10.52
CA GLN A 77 -1.52 15.69 9.21
C GLN A 77 -0.84 17.07 9.14
N THR A 78 -0.95 17.87 10.22
CA THR A 78 -0.23 19.15 10.30
C THR A 78 1.29 18.93 10.28
N ARG A 79 1.79 17.89 10.96
CA ARG A 79 3.21 17.53 10.96
C ARG A 79 3.67 17.03 9.58
N ILE A 80 2.90 16.14 8.97
CA ILE A 80 3.17 15.62 7.60
C ILE A 80 3.25 16.79 6.61
N LEU A 81 2.29 17.73 6.66
CA LEU A 81 2.30 18.91 5.80
C LEU A 81 3.56 19.75 6.02
N ALA A 82 3.94 19.99 7.28
CA ALA A 82 5.15 20.76 7.61
C ALA A 82 6.42 20.09 7.07
N LEU A 83 6.56 18.78 7.24
CA LEU A 83 7.69 17.99 6.70
C LEU A 83 7.69 17.99 5.16
N THR A 84 6.52 17.81 4.55
CA THR A 84 6.36 17.85 3.09
C THR A 84 6.79 19.20 2.53
N MET A 85 6.37 20.31 3.16
CA MET A 85 6.79 21.66 2.77
C MET A 85 8.28 21.89 3.02
N GLU A 86 8.82 21.34 4.08
CA GLU A 86 10.22 21.44 4.42
C GLU A 86 11.13 20.72 3.43
N ARG A 87 10.79 19.50 3.07
CA ARG A 87 11.61 18.62 2.22
C ARG A 87 11.24 18.68 0.74
N GLY A 88 10.00 19.05 0.43
CA GLY A 88 9.47 19.06 -0.94
C GLY A 88 9.76 20.32 -1.73
N PHE A 89 10.08 21.44 -1.05
CA PHE A 89 10.37 22.71 -1.73
C PHE A 89 11.85 23.10 -1.64
N ALA A 90 12.35 23.69 -2.71
CA ALA A 90 13.74 24.12 -2.85
C ALA A 90 14.07 25.28 -1.87
N ARG A 91 14.76 24.96 -0.78
CA ARG A 91 15.23 25.94 0.22
C ARG A 91 16.57 26.62 -0.16
N ASP A 92 17.31 25.98 -1.05
CA ASP A 92 18.57 26.47 -1.58
C ASP A 92 18.42 27.50 -2.72
N GLY A 93 17.16 27.78 -3.11
CA GLY A 93 16.85 28.71 -4.21
C GLY A 93 17.12 28.14 -5.62
N VAL A 94 17.51 26.87 -5.72
CA VAL A 94 17.74 26.20 -7.01
C VAL A 94 16.43 25.62 -7.52
N LEU A 95 15.88 26.15 -8.59
CA LEU A 95 14.64 25.69 -9.18
C LEU A 95 14.84 24.36 -9.92
N LEU A 96 13.75 23.60 -10.07
CA LEU A 96 13.74 22.28 -10.71
C LEU A 96 14.40 22.29 -12.10
N ASN A 97 14.16 23.32 -12.91
CA ASN A 97 14.75 23.43 -14.25
C ASN A 97 16.27 23.65 -14.25
N HIS A 98 16.90 23.87 -13.10
CA HIS A 98 18.36 23.91 -12.93
C HIS A 98 18.93 22.61 -12.34
N ARG A 99 18.06 21.71 -11.87
CA ARG A 99 18.42 20.38 -11.34
C ARG A 99 18.35 19.30 -12.41
N ILE A 100 17.49 19.49 -13.42
CA ILE A 100 17.22 18.51 -14.48
C ILE A 100 17.57 19.10 -15.85
N ASP A 101 17.82 18.24 -16.83
CA ASP A 101 18.12 18.66 -18.19
C ASP A 101 16.87 19.22 -18.92
N ALA A 102 17.12 19.87 -20.07
CA ALA A 102 16.06 20.49 -20.85
C ALA A 102 15.06 19.49 -21.43
N LYS A 103 15.48 18.23 -21.70
CA LYS A 103 14.62 17.19 -22.23
C LYS A 103 13.63 16.71 -21.15
N LEU A 104 14.12 16.47 -19.94
CA LEU A 104 13.28 16.10 -18.81
C LEU A 104 12.34 17.24 -18.42
N MET A 105 12.83 18.49 -18.41
CA MET A 105 11.99 19.66 -18.16
C MET A 105 10.89 19.84 -19.20
N SER A 106 11.11 19.46 -20.47
CA SER A 106 10.07 19.45 -21.48
C SER A 106 8.95 18.44 -21.16
N LYS A 107 9.32 17.26 -20.67
CA LYS A 107 8.34 16.26 -20.21
C LYS A 107 7.54 16.74 -18.99
N VAL A 108 8.21 17.38 -18.02
CA VAL A 108 7.53 18.00 -16.86
C VAL A 108 6.48 19.01 -17.33
N ARG A 109 6.82 19.88 -18.30
CA ARG A 109 5.86 20.86 -18.84
C ARG A 109 4.69 20.21 -19.57
N ALA A 110 4.94 19.15 -20.33
CA ALA A 110 3.88 18.42 -21.03
C ALA A 110 2.90 17.75 -20.03
N ALA A 111 3.43 17.08 -19.01
CA ALA A 111 2.60 16.50 -17.94
C ALA A 111 1.84 17.57 -17.16
N ALA A 112 2.49 18.70 -16.85
CA ALA A 112 1.86 19.84 -16.17
C ALA A 112 0.67 20.42 -16.99
N GLU A 113 0.80 20.50 -18.31
CA GLU A 113 -0.30 20.91 -19.20
C GLU A 113 -1.41 19.87 -19.23
N THR A 114 -1.06 18.58 -19.39
CA THR A 114 -2.02 17.48 -19.46
C THR A 114 -2.88 17.37 -18.21
N TYR A 115 -2.27 17.48 -17.03
CA TYR A 115 -2.93 17.29 -15.73
C TYR A 115 -3.27 18.60 -14.99
N ALA A 116 -3.21 19.73 -15.69
CA ALA A 116 -3.55 21.05 -15.18
C ALA A 116 -2.76 21.48 -13.91
N VAL A 117 -1.50 21.03 -13.77
CA VAL A 117 -0.61 21.42 -12.69
C VAL A 117 0.14 22.70 -13.06
N PRO A 118 0.11 23.78 -12.24
CA PRO A 118 0.83 25.02 -12.59
C PRO A 118 2.35 24.81 -12.64
N VAL A 119 2.98 25.05 -13.78
CA VAL A 119 4.43 24.91 -13.96
C VAL A 119 5.23 25.71 -12.92
N PRO A 120 4.87 26.97 -12.54
CA PRO A 120 5.61 27.69 -11.49
C PRO A 120 5.67 26.96 -10.16
N THR A 121 4.62 26.21 -9.81
CA THR A 121 4.58 25.38 -8.58
C THR A 121 5.59 24.26 -8.67
N LEU A 122 5.62 23.51 -9.77
CA LEU A 122 6.58 22.42 -9.99
C LEU A 122 8.03 22.92 -10.00
N LEU A 123 8.29 24.14 -10.52
CA LEU A 123 9.64 24.72 -10.54
C LEU A 123 10.21 24.95 -9.14
N ALA A 124 9.37 25.21 -8.15
CA ALA A 124 9.78 25.43 -6.77
C ALA A 124 9.97 24.12 -5.97
N MET A 125 9.60 22.97 -6.56
CA MET A 125 9.64 21.67 -5.90
C MET A 125 10.99 20.96 -6.10
N GLN A 126 11.31 20.09 -5.14
CA GLN A 126 12.33 19.06 -5.29
C GLN A 126 11.83 18.01 -6.30
N PRO A 127 12.74 17.23 -6.97
CA PRO A 127 12.31 16.28 -8.00
C PRO A 127 11.29 15.23 -7.51
N TRP A 128 11.44 14.68 -6.30
CA TRP A 128 10.50 13.72 -5.72
C TRP A 128 9.09 14.31 -5.54
N MET A 129 9.01 15.56 -5.08
CA MET A 129 7.74 16.23 -4.84
C MET A 129 7.03 16.58 -6.16
N ALA A 130 7.80 16.96 -7.20
CA ALA A 130 7.26 17.16 -8.54
C ALA A 130 6.72 15.85 -9.12
N ALA A 131 7.43 14.71 -8.94
CA ALA A 131 7.00 13.39 -9.33
C ALA A 131 5.68 13.02 -8.66
N SER A 132 5.63 13.06 -7.32
CA SER A 132 4.43 12.74 -6.54
C SER A 132 3.24 13.64 -6.92
N THR A 133 3.48 14.94 -7.12
CA THR A 133 2.43 15.89 -7.52
C THR A 133 1.83 15.53 -8.88
N ILE A 134 2.66 15.16 -9.86
CA ILE A 134 2.22 14.75 -11.20
C ILE A 134 1.46 13.42 -11.12
N SER A 135 1.94 12.43 -10.37
CA SER A 135 1.26 11.13 -10.18
C SER A 135 -0.14 11.32 -9.58
N VAL A 136 -0.24 12.08 -8.49
CA VAL A 136 -1.53 12.36 -7.84
C VAL A 136 -2.47 13.11 -8.78
N ALA A 137 -1.97 14.09 -9.54
CA ALA A 137 -2.78 14.82 -10.52
C ALA A 137 -3.28 13.92 -11.65
N ALA A 138 -2.43 12.99 -12.14
CA ALA A 138 -2.81 12.01 -13.17
C ALA A 138 -3.90 11.05 -12.66
N LEU A 139 -3.74 10.49 -11.46
CA LEU A 139 -4.74 9.62 -10.85
C LEU A 139 -6.05 10.37 -10.56
N THR A 140 -5.97 11.62 -10.09
CA THR A 140 -7.16 12.44 -9.86
C THR A 140 -7.90 12.72 -11.18
N ALA A 141 -7.18 12.99 -12.27
CA ALA A 141 -7.78 13.16 -13.59
C ALA A 141 -8.45 11.88 -14.12
N ALA A 142 -7.99 10.71 -13.67
CA ALA A 142 -8.59 9.40 -13.95
C ALA A 142 -9.76 9.04 -13.02
N GLY A 143 -10.11 9.90 -12.04
CA GLY A 143 -11.25 9.69 -11.14
C GLY A 143 -10.91 9.08 -9.79
N TYR A 144 -9.63 8.92 -9.47
CA TYR A 144 -9.18 8.48 -8.14
C TYR A 144 -9.16 9.63 -7.16
N ASP A 145 -9.64 9.40 -5.94
CA ASP A 145 -9.74 10.40 -4.88
C ASP A 145 -9.01 9.91 -3.61
N PRO A 146 -8.01 10.65 -3.11
CA PRO A 146 -7.30 10.30 -1.88
C PRO A 146 -8.20 10.34 -0.63
N THR A 147 -9.33 11.03 -0.68
CA THR A 147 -10.30 11.05 0.43
C THR A 147 -11.14 9.78 0.50
N LYS A 148 -11.08 8.93 -0.53
CA LYS A 148 -11.79 7.65 -0.64
C LYS A 148 -10.89 6.44 -0.36
N GLY A 149 -9.61 6.67 -0.12
CA GLY A 149 -8.69 5.62 0.29
C GLY A 149 -9.15 4.88 1.55
N VAL A 150 -8.75 3.63 1.66
CA VAL A 150 -9.14 2.73 2.77
C VAL A 150 -8.80 3.36 4.12
N GLU A 151 -7.57 3.81 4.31
CA GLU A 151 -7.11 4.37 5.58
C GLU A 151 -7.87 5.64 5.95
N THR A 152 -8.08 6.53 4.98
CA THR A 152 -8.82 7.80 5.20
C THR A 152 -10.25 7.52 5.66
N THR A 153 -10.88 6.49 5.09
CA THR A 153 -12.22 6.05 5.48
C THR A 153 -12.21 5.51 6.91
N LEU A 154 -11.32 4.57 7.21
CA LEU A 154 -11.28 3.87 8.49
C LEU A 154 -10.87 4.78 9.67
N VAL A 155 -9.87 5.65 9.49
CA VAL A 155 -9.43 6.58 10.55
C VAL A 155 -10.57 7.46 11.05
N SER A 156 -11.53 7.82 10.17
CA SER A 156 -12.69 8.62 10.57
C SER A 156 -13.73 7.83 11.37
N GLU A 157 -13.75 6.50 11.28
CA GLU A 157 -14.72 5.61 11.92
C GLU A 157 -14.19 5.01 13.23
N ILE A 158 -12.87 4.80 13.33
CA ILE A 158 -12.24 4.11 14.47
C ILE A 158 -11.89 5.12 15.58
N PRO A 159 -12.31 4.88 16.84
CA PRO A 159 -11.93 5.71 17.97
C PRO A 159 -10.40 5.81 18.14
N ALA A 160 -9.90 7.00 18.47
CA ALA A 160 -8.45 7.26 18.54
C ALA A 160 -7.71 6.33 19.53
N GLU A 161 -8.38 5.92 20.61
CA GLU A 161 -7.84 4.98 21.60
C GLU A 161 -7.63 3.56 21.10
N ARG A 162 -8.30 3.20 20.00
CA ARG A 162 -8.12 1.92 19.30
C ARG A 162 -7.14 2.01 18.13
N GLN A 163 -6.65 3.20 17.78
CA GLN A 163 -5.68 3.37 16.70
C GLN A 163 -4.27 3.14 17.21
N GLY A 164 -3.46 2.45 16.40
CA GLY A 164 -2.03 2.29 16.54
C GLY A 164 -1.31 2.67 15.24
N PHE A 165 0.00 2.91 15.30
CA PHE A 165 0.78 3.35 14.16
C PHE A 165 2.12 2.64 14.12
N LEU A 166 2.49 2.14 12.94
CA LEU A 166 3.72 1.37 12.74
C LEU A 166 4.93 2.27 12.54
N GLU A 167 4.71 3.51 12.08
CA GLU A 167 5.78 4.48 11.83
C GLU A 167 5.35 5.92 12.10
N THR A 168 6.35 6.80 12.26
CA THR A 168 6.13 8.23 12.42
C THR A 168 5.98 8.93 11.06
N ALA A 169 5.44 10.16 11.08
CA ALA A 169 5.39 11.02 9.90
C ALA A 169 6.77 11.27 9.28
N GLU A 170 7.82 11.37 10.12
CA GLU A 170 9.21 11.53 9.69
C GLU A 170 9.72 10.33 8.90
N GLN A 171 9.44 9.12 9.39
CA GLN A 171 9.83 7.86 8.71
C GLN A 171 9.12 7.73 7.38
N GLN A 172 7.81 7.99 7.32
CA GLN A 172 7.04 7.91 6.08
C GLN A 172 7.52 8.93 5.03
N ILE A 173 7.77 10.19 5.43
CA ILE A 173 8.31 11.19 4.50
C ILE A 173 9.74 10.83 4.07
N GLU A 174 10.57 10.25 4.96
CA GLU A 174 11.92 9.78 4.60
C GLU A 174 11.88 8.66 3.57
N ALA A 175 10.93 7.72 3.67
CA ALA A 175 10.78 6.63 2.71
C ALA A 175 10.58 7.15 1.27
N ILE A 176 9.80 8.22 1.10
CA ILE A 176 9.49 8.81 -0.21
C ILE A 176 10.54 9.84 -0.62
N ALA A 177 10.87 10.78 0.28
CA ALA A 177 11.69 11.96 0.01
C ALA A 177 13.19 11.70 0.20
N GLY A 178 13.56 10.57 0.78
CA GLY A 178 14.95 10.21 1.06
C GLY A 178 15.77 9.91 -0.20
N GLY A 179 17.04 9.62 0.02
CA GLY A 179 17.98 9.37 -1.06
C GLY A 179 18.65 10.64 -1.62
N SER A 180 19.54 10.42 -2.58
CA SER A 180 20.27 11.51 -3.24
C SER A 180 19.38 12.29 -4.21
N GLU A 181 19.84 13.47 -4.63
CA GLU A 181 19.17 14.22 -5.70
C GLU A 181 19.08 13.39 -6.99
N ALA A 182 20.06 12.53 -7.27
CA ALA A 182 20.04 11.66 -8.43
C ALA A 182 18.90 10.60 -8.34
N ASP A 183 18.66 10.03 -7.16
CA ASP A 183 17.56 9.10 -6.93
C ASP A 183 16.21 9.79 -7.11
N GLN A 184 16.06 11.01 -6.62
CA GLN A 184 14.85 11.80 -6.79
C GLN A 184 14.60 12.20 -8.27
N ILE A 185 15.67 12.51 -9.02
CA ILE A 185 15.58 12.76 -10.46
C ILE A 185 15.19 11.47 -11.20
N GLN A 186 15.73 10.32 -10.81
CA GLN A 186 15.34 9.03 -11.36
C GLN A 186 13.83 8.76 -11.09
N MET A 187 13.35 9.01 -9.89
CA MET A 187 11.93 8.93 -9.57
C MET A 187 11.08 9.78 -10.52
N LEU A 188 11.44 11.05 -10.71
CA LEU A 188 10.75 11.94 -11.64
C LEU A 188 10.80 11.45 -13.09
N MET A 189 11.94 10.90 -13.53
CA MET A 189 12.10 10.34 -14.88
C MET A 189 11.17 9.15 -15.12
N VAL A 190 11.09 8.21 -14.19
CA VAL A 190 10.23 7.03 -14.25
C VAL A 190 8.76 7.46 -14.23
N THR A 191 8.36 8.29 -13.26
CA THR A 191 7.01 8.83 -13.18
C THR A 191 6.56 9.42 -14.51
N LEU A 192 7.37 10.28 -15.14
CA LEU A 192 7.05 10.92 -16.43
C LEU A 192 7.09 9.96 -17.63
N ALA A 193 7.71 8.80 -17.50
CA ALA A 193 7.69 7.78 -18.54
C ALA A 193 6.41 6.93 -18.50
N GLU A 194 5.85 6.75 -17.32
CA GLU A 194 4.73 5.85 -17.04
C GLU A 194 3.38 6.56 -16.90
N THR A 195 3.38 7.91 -16.81
CA THR A 195 2.18 8.71 -16.53
C THR A 195 1.03 8.44 -17.53
N ASP A 196 1.33 8.18 -18.79
CA ASP A 196 0.31 7.93 -19.83
C ASP A 196 -0.42 6.58 -19.62
N GLY A 197 0.23 5.58 -19.00
CA GLY A 197 -0.32 4.26 -18.67
C GLY A 197 -0.76 4.10 -17.23
N LEU A 198 -0.48 5.09 -16.37
CA LEU A 198 -0.66 4.99 -14.91
C LEU A 198 -2.11 4.63 -14.53
N ALA A 199 -3.10 5.24 -15.14
CA ALA A 199 -4.50 4.99 -14.83
C ALA A 199 -4.90 3.55 -15.15
N GLU A 200 -4.55 3.02 -16.34
CA GLU A 200 -4.84 1.64 -16.74
C GLU A 200 -4.12 0.62 -15.83
N MET A 201 -2.88 0.91 -15.46
CA MET A 201 -2.12 0.08 -14.53
C MET A 201 -2.80 0.03 -13.16
N VAL A 202 -3.20 1.18 -12.61
CA VAL A 202 -3.88 1.26 -11.30
C VAL A 202 -5.27 0.64 -11.37
N ASP A 203 -6.04 0.82 -12.46
CA ASP A 203 -7.32 0.15 -12.67
C ASP A 203 -7.17 -1.38 -12.62
N THR A 204 -6.15 -1.93 -13.26
CA THR A 204 -5.86 -3.37 -13.26
C THR A 204 -5.45 -3.86 -11.86
N MET A 205 -4.62 -3.09 -11.16
CA MET A 205 -4.19 -3.41 -9.80
C MET A 205 -5.38 -3.37 -8.82
N VAL A 206 -6.23 -2.36 -8.90
CA VAL A 206 -7.44 -2.23 -8.06
C VAL A 206 -8.44 -3.35 -8.37
N ALA A 207 -8.62 -3.72 -9.64
CA ALA A 207 -9.47 -4.86 -10.00
C ALA A 207 -8.93 -6.17 -9.37
N GLY A 208 -7.64 -6.45 -9.50
CA GLY A 208 -7.01 -7.61 -8.87
C GLY A 208 -7.11 -7.59 -7.34
N TRP A 209 -6.99 -6.41 -6.73
CA TRP A 209 -7.18 -6.22 -5.30
C TRP A 209 -8.62 -6.55 -4.87
N LEU A 210 -9.64 -6.02 -5.55
CA LEU A 210 -11.06 -6.31 -5.30
C LEU A 210 -11.42 -7.78 -5.52
N GLU A 211 -10.79 -8.43 -6.50
CA GLU A 211 -10.98 -9.85 -6.79
C GLU A 211 -10.26 -10.75 -5.77
N GLY A 212 -9.44 -10.15 -4.92
CA GLY A 212 -8.61 -10.89 -3.97
C GLY A 212 -7.56 -11.75 -4.66
N THR A 213 -6.91 -11.22 -5.67
CA THR A 213 -5.83 -11.87 -6.40
C THR A 213 -4.49 -11.18 -6.11
N PRO A 214 -3.84 -11.47 -4.94
CA PRO A 214 -2.61 -10.79 -4.53
C PRO A 214 -1.47 -10.98 -5.52
N ASP A 215 -1.43 -12.08 -6.27
CA ASP A 215 -0.41 -12.30 -7.31
C ASP A 215 -0.49 -11.25 -8.43
N VAL A 216 -1.70 -10.84 -8.84
CA VAL A 216 -1.89 -9.76 -9.83
C VAL A 216 -1.37 -8.43 -9.28
N VAL A 217 -1.69 -8.14 -8.02
CA VAL A 217 -1.18 -6.94 -7.34
C VAL A 217 0.35 -6.98 -7.24
N ALA A 218 0.93 -8.14 -6.89
CA ALA A 218 2.37 -8.34 -6.82
C ALA A 218 3.06 -8.10 -8.16
N ASP A 219 2.58 -8.74 -9.22
CA ASP A 219 3.19 -8.65 -10.55
C ASP A 219 3.23 -7.21 -11.06
N ILE A 220 2.13 -6.46 -10.89
CA ILE A 220 2.04 -5.07 -11.32
C ILE A 220 2.91 -4.18 -10.44
N PHE A 221 2.74 -4.27 -9.12
CA PHE A 221 3.44 -3.41 -8.16
C PHE A 221 4.95 -3.59 -8.20
N LEU A 222 5.45 -4.84 -8.22
CA LEU A 222 6.89 -5.12 -8.23
C LEU A 222 7.54 -4.76 -9.56
N ALA A 223 6.82 -4.92 -10.69
CA ALA A 223 7.32 -4.51 -12.00
C ALA A 223 7.48 -2.98 -12.09
N ASP A 224 6.47 -2.24 -11.65
CA ASP A 224 6.49 -0.78 -11.60
C ASP A 224 7.58 -0.28 -10.64
N LEU A 225 7.56 -0.77 -9.39
CA LEU A 225 8.50 -0.33 -8.37
C LEU A 225 9.97 -0.56 -8.74
N GLY A 226 10.28 -1.67 -9.43
CA GLY A 226 11.63 -2.00 -9.88
C GLY A 226 12.24 -0.94 -10.81
N ALA A 227 11.43 -0.19 -11.57
CA ALA A 227 11.89 0.88 -12.43
C ALA A 227 12.50 2.07 -11.67
N TYR A 228 12.10 2.27 -10.41
CA TYR A 228 12.61 3.35 -9.55
C TYR A 228 13.99 3.08 -8.97
N GLY A 229 14.48 1.84 -9.03
CA GLY A 229 15.80 1.41 -8.58
C GLY A 229 15.84 0.84 -7.16
N GLU A 230 16.83 -0.02 -6.89
CA GLU A 230 16.95 -0.79 -5.64
C GLU A 230 16.92 0.09 -4.37
N ALA A 231 17.63 1.22 -4.37
CA ALA A 231 17.68 2.10 -3.20
C ALA A 231 16.33 2.73 -2.85
N PHE A 232 15.46 2.97 -3.83
CA PHE A 232 14.10 3.45 -3.60
C PHE A 232 13.21 2.32 -3.07
N VAL A 233 13.27 1.14 -3.69
CA VAL A 233 12.55 -0.07 -3.24
C VAL A 233 12.90 -0.41 -1.80
N ASP A 234 14.18 -0.41 -1.48
CA ASP A 234 14.69 -0.71 -0.14
C ASP A 234 14.08 0.24 0.91
N ARG A 235 14.09 1.56 0.65
CA ARG A 235 13.51 2.54 1.58
C ARG A 235 11.98 2.48 1.66
N LEU A 236 11.31 2.30 0.52
CA LEU A 236 9.85 2.35 0.47
C LEU A 236 9.20 1.07 0.99
N ILE A 237 9.83 -0.08 0.79
CA ILE A 237 9.27 -1.40 1.09
C ILE A 237 10.12 -2.16 2.11
N THR A 238 11.35 -2.54 1.76
CA THR A 238 12.10 -3.55 2.50
C THR A 238 12.37 -3.13 3.95
N GLN A 239 12.96 -1.96 4.16
CA GLN A 239 13.27 -1.45 5.51
C GLN A 239 12.01 -1.21 6.35
N ARG A 240 10.93 -0.75 5.73
CA ARG A 240 9.64 -0.56 6.42
C ARG A 240 9.05 -1.88 6.84
N ASN A 241 9.00 -2.86 5.95
CA ASN A 241 8.51 -4.20 6.24
C ASN A 241 9.30 -4.88 7.37
N GLU A 242 10.63 -4.80 7.35
CA GLU A 242 11.48 -5.31 8.42
C GLU A 242 11.13 -4.66 9.78
N ASN A 243 11.00 -3.34 9.81
CA ASN A 243 10.64 -2.61 11.04
C ASN A 243 9.24 -2.96 11.55
N TRP A 244 8.28 -3.15 10.66
CA TRP A 244 6.91 -3.52 11.04
C TRP A 244 6.84 -4.96 11.54
N VAL A 245 7.59 -5.88 10.93
CA VAL A 245 7.67 -7.27 11.36
C VAL A 245 8.14 -7.40 12.82
N GLU A 246 9.14 -6.61 13.25
CA GLU A 246 9.57 -6.62 14.66
C GLU A 246 8.46 -6.16 15.62
N GLN A 247 7.64 -5.19 15.21
CA GLN A 247 6.49 -4.74 16.00
C GLN A 247 5.39 -5.80 16.02
N ILE A 248 5.10 -6.46 14.88
CA ILE A 248 4.10 -7.52 14.79
C ILE A 248 4.50 -8.73 15.64
N VAL A 249 5.78 -9.10 15.65
CA VAL A 249 6.30 -10.14 16.54
C VAL A 249 6.02 -9.78 18.00
N THR A 250 6.23 -8.52 18.40
CA THR A 250 5.93 -8.07 19.75
C THR A 250 4.43 -8.13 20.08
N MET A 251 3.55 -7.82 19.11
CA MET A 251 2.09 -7.96 19.28
C MET A 251 1.72 -9.42 19.56
N LEU A 252 2.27 -10.36 18.77
CA LEU A 252 2.05 -11.79 18.96
C LEU A 252 2.60 -12.27 20.33
N GLU A 253 3.82 -11.88 20.70
CA GLU A 253 4.42 -12.23 22.00
C GLU A 253 3.66 -11.68 23.22
N THR A 254 2.82 -10.67 23.04
CA THR A 254 2.03 -10.03 24.10
C THR A 254 0.54 -10.33 24.02
N ASP A 255 0.15 -11.28 23.17
CA ASP A 255 -1.24 -11.71 22.92
C ASP A 255 -2.17 -10.55 22.52
N GLU A 256 -1.66 -9.55 21.78
CA GLU A 256 -2.47 -8.44 21.29
C GLU A 256 -3.23 -8.87 20.04
N GLU A 257 -4.56 -8.85 20.07
CA GLU A 257 -5.40 -9.07 18.90
C GLU A 257 -5.42 -7.81 18.03
N ALA A 258 -4.47 -7.73 17.08
CA ALA A 258 -4.28 -6.55 16.24
C ALA A 258 -4.80 -6.77 14.81
N PHE A 259 -5.45 -5.73 14.26
CA PHE A 259 -5.81 -5.65 12.85
C PHE A 259 -4.96 -4.57 12.18
N LEU A 260 -4.11 -4.95 11.23
CA LEU A 260 -3.18 -4.06 10.57
C LEU A 260 -3.67 -3.70 9.16
N VAL A 261 -3.79 -2.42 8.87
CA VAL A 261 -4.17 -1.85 7.58
C VAL A 261 -2.96 -1.15 6.98
N VAL A 262 -2.34 -1.79 6.01
CA VAL A 262 -1.12 -1.31 5.34
C VAL A 262 -1.27 -1.40 3.83
N GLY A 263 -0.55 -0.58 3.08
CA GLY A 263 -0.63 -0.60 1.61
C GLY A 263 -0.45 -2.01 1.05
N ALA A 264 -1.30 -2.41 0.11
CA ALA A 264 -1.33 -3.77 -0.44
C ALA A 264 0.03 -4.25 -0.97
N GLY A 265 0.87 -3.33 -1.45
CA GLY A 265 2.22 -3.62 -1.90
C GLY A 265 3.15 -4.17 -0.81
N HIS A 266 2.88 -3.89 0.47
CA HIS A 266 3.65 -4.40 1.61
C HIS A 266 3.34 -5.86 1.96
N LEU A 267 2.22 -6.39 1.46
CA LEU A 267 1.74 -7.74 1.77
C LEU A 267 1.98 -8.75 0.64
N VAL A 268 2.62 -8.32 -0.47
CA VAL A 268 2.85 -9.17 -1.65
C VAL A 268 4.34 -9.23 -2.01
N GLY A 269 4.74 -10.35 -2.63
CA GLY A 269 6.12 -10.56 -3.07
C GLY A 269 7.05 -11.14 -2.00
N PRO A 270 8.34 -11.34 -2.35
CA PRO A 270 9.30 -12.07 -1.52
C PRO A 270 9.69 -11.34 -0.23
N ASP A 271 9.69 -10.02 -0.23
CA ASP A 271 10.03 -9.17 0.93
C ASP A 271 8.80 -8.64 1.64
N SER A 272 7.62 -9.27 1.42
CA SER A 272 6.37 -8.87 2.07
C SER A 272 6.40 -9.15 3.58
N VAL A 273 5.61 -8.38 4.32
CA VAL A 273 5.41 -8.60 5.77
C VAL A 273 4.99 -10.04 6.07
N VAL A 274 4.09 -10.62 5.24
CA VAL A 274 3.63 -12.01 5.38
C VAL A 274 4.80 -12.97 5.24
N THR A 275 5.56 -12.87 4.15
CA THR A 275 6.73 -13.75 3.89
C THR A 275 7.80 -13.62 4.98
N LEU A 276 8.06 -12.39 5.45
CA LEU A 276 9.05 -12.15 6.50
C LEU A 276 8.63 -12.79 7.84
N LEU A 277 7.34 -12.75 8.18
CA LEU A 277 6.80 -13.41 9.38
C LEU A 277 6.86 -14.94 9.24
N GLU A 278 6.52 -15.51 8.08
CA GLU A 278 6.71 -16.95 7.79
C GLU A 278 8.16 -17.38 7.95
N ASN A 279 9.11 -16.59 7.46
CA ASN A 279 10.56 -16.85 7.61
C ASN A 279 11.02 -16.81 9.08
N LYS A 280 10.30 -16.12 9.96
CA LYS A 280 10.52 -16.14 11.42
C LYS A 280 9.82 -17.32 12.11
N GLY A 281 9.03 -18.12 11.40
CA GLY A 281 8.39 -19.35 11.91
C GLY A 281 6.94 -19.18 12.33
N PHE A 282 6.31 -18.02 12.09
CA PHE A 282 4.89 -17.83 12.27
C PHE A 282 4.10 -18.53 11.16
N SER A 283 2.89 -18.97 11.46
CA SER A 283 2.00 -19.52 10.45
C SER A 283 1.17 -18.39 9.82
N SER A 284 0.98 -18.44 8.52
CA SER A 284 0.05 -17.55 7.83
C SER A 284 -1.06 -18.33 7.13
N GLU A 285 -2.25 -17.78 7.12
CA GLU A 285 -3.36 -18.29 6.31
C GLU A 285 -4.16 -17.14 5.73
N ARG A 286 -4.64 -17.33 4.52
CA ARG A 286 -5.57 -16.39 3.92
C ARG A 286 -6.98 -16.69 4.41
N VAL A 287 -7.65 -15.71 5.04
CA VAL A 287 -8.99 -15.83 5.61
C VAL A 287 -10.08 -15.18 4.75
N GLN A 288 -9.65 -14.34 3.77
CA GLN A 288 -10.51 -13.74 2.76
C GLN A 288 -9.82 -13.68 1.39
#